data_076cda65f13b81b94d8c8bbddfca2789
#
_entry.id   076cda65f13b81b94d8c8bbddfca2789
#
_cell.length_a   1.000
_cell.length_b   1.000
_cell.length_c   1.000
_cell.angle_alpha   90.00
_cell.angle_beta   90.00
_cell.angle_gamma   90.00
#
_symmetry.space_group_name_H-M   'P 1'
#
loop_
_entity.id
_entity.type
_entity.pdbx_description
1 polymer ?
#
loop_
_entity_poly.entity_id
_entity_poly.type
_entity_poly.pdbx_seq_one_letter_code
_entity_poly.pdbx_strand_id
1 'polypeptide(L)'
;MTNLENNLNNLKGYFGEFGGSFVPEVVQKALDELEAAYDKYKNDEEFLEEYAHYLKDYSGRETPLYYAETLTNHLGGAKIYLKREDLNHLGAHKLNNVIGQILLAKRMGKKKVIAETGAGQHGVATAAAAAKFGMECEIYMGALDVERQRLNVFRMEMLGAKVHAAQEGEKTLKEAVDAAFKVWIENIDDTFYVLGSAVGPHPYPTIVKDFQKVISQEAKRQILEKEGRLPDLVVACVGGGSNAIGAFAEFIPHEEVALLGVEAAGRGLDTDRHAATLTLGTVGVVDGMKTYALFNEDGSVKPVYSISPGLDYPGIGPEHSFLKDAKRAEYVSATDDEAVDALLLLTRTEGIIPAIESSHALAEVIKRAPKLDKDKVIIVNVSGRGDKDVAAIADYLENRNK
;
A
#
# COMPACT_ATOMS: atom_id res chain seq x y z
N MET A 1 27.85 -4.76 -6.74
CA MET A 1 26.55 -5.10 -7.35
C MET A 1 26.21 -6.51 -6.99
N THR A 2 25.19 -6.71 -6.17
CA THR A 2 24.77 -8.04 -5.71
C THR A 2 24.10 -8.81 -6.86
N ASN A 3 24.04 -10.14 -6.78
CA ASN A 3 23.32 -10.99 -7.76
C ASN A 3 21.84 -10.58 -7.92
N LEU A 4 21.25 -9.90 -6.91
CA LEU A 4 19.91 -9.35 -6.97
C LEU A 4 19.80 -8.16 -7.94
N GLU A 5 20.76 -7.23 -7.96
CA GLU A 5 20.73 -6.08 -8.89
C GLU A 5 20.86 -6.52 -10.36
N ASN A 6 21.61 -7.60 -10.61
CA ASN A 6 21.73 -8.17 -11.97
C ASN A 6 20.42 -8.89 -12.43
N ASN A 7 19.62 -9.44 -11.51
CA ASN A 7 18.35 -10.09 -11.83
C ASN A 7 17.16 -9.11 -11.92
N LEU A 8 17.24 -7.94 -11.27
CA LEU A 8 16.22 -6.89 -11.33
C LEU A 8 16.18 -6.17 -12.69
N ASN A 9 17.25 -6.27 -13.52
CA ASN A 9 17.50 -5.34 -14.63
C ASN A 9 17.41 -5.94 -16.04
N ASN A 10 16.91 -7.15 -16.25
CA ASN A 10 17.03 -7.76 -17.58
C ASN A 10 15.92 -7.42 -18.58
N LEU A 11 14.75 -6.94 -18.13
CA LEU A 11 13.69 -6.44 -19.02
C LEU A 11 12.96 -5.29 -18.31
N LYS A 12 12.86 -4.14 -18.99
CA LYS A 12 12.12 -2.98 -18.47
C LYS A 12 10.66 -3.40 -18.14
N GLY A 13 10.21 -3.06 -16.93
CA GLY A 13 8.87 -3.42 -16.46
C GLY A 13 8.76 -4.80 -15.82
N TYR A 14 9.86 -5.52 -15.67
CA TYR A 14 9.88 -6.83 -15.03
C TYR A 14 10.78 -6.85 -13.78
N PHE A 15 10.37 -7.63 -12.80
CA PHE A 15 11.10 -8.02 -11.60
C PHE A 15 11.30 -9.54 -11.67
N GLY A 16 12.45 -10.00 -12.18
CA GLY A 16 12.61 -11.39 -12.58
C GLY A 16 11.59 -11.77 -13.66
N GLU A 17 10.72 -12.74 -13.36
CA GLU A 17 9.64 -13.16 -14.26
C GLU A 17 8.30 -12.42 -14.04
N PHE A 18 8.21 -11.59 -13.00
CA PHE A 18 6.98 -10.88 -12.59
C PHE A 18 6.90 -9.47 -13.16
N GLY A 19 5.70 -8.95 -13.33
CA GLY A 19 5.44 -7.62 -13.90
C GLY A 19 4.95 -7.69 -15.35
N GLY A 20 5.47 -6.82 -16.17
CA GLY A 20 5.07 -6.68 -17.58
C GLY A 20 3.80 -5.86 -17.76
N SER A 21 3.26 -5.90 -18.98
CA SER A 21 2.03 -5.19 -19.34
C SER A 21 1.16 -6.10 -20.22
N PHE A 22 0.09 -6.61 -19.65
CA PHE A 22 -0.85 -7.56 -20.29
C PHE A 22 -2.20 -6.87 -20.47
N VAL A 23 -2.25 -5.89 -21.34
CA VAL A 23 -3.40 -5.00 -21.56
C VAL A 23 -3.74 -4.88 -23.04
N PRO A 24 -4.98 -4.45 -23.39
CA PRO A 24 -5.33 -4.11 -24.78
C PRO A 24 -4.44 -2.99 -25.34
N GLU A 25 -4.27 -2.97 -26.67
CA GLU A 25 -3.39 -2.00 -27.37
C GLU A 25 -3.72 -0.54 -27.08
N VAL A 26 -4.99 -0.20 -26.92
CA VAL A 26 -5.41 1.17 -26.59
C VAL A 26 -4.90 1.60 -25.20
N VAL A 27 -4.89 0.70 -24.24
CA VAL A 27 -4.34 0.94 -22.89
C VAL A 27 -2.82 0.99 -22.94
N GLN A 28 -2.18 0.12 -23.75
CA GLN A 28 -0.74 0.11 -23.91
C GLN A 28 -0.21 1.47 -24.39
N LYS A 29 -0.90 2.13 -25.33
CA LYS A 29 -0.51 3.47 -25.79
C LYS A 29 -0.51 4.52 -24.67
N ALA A 30 -1.50 4.44 -23.76
CA ALA A 30 -1.52 5.34 -22.60
C ALA A 30 -0.43 5.03 -21.59
N LEU A 31 -0.10 3.75 -21.40
CA LEU A 31 1.02 3.33 -20.56
C LEU A 31 2.37 3.75 -21.14
N ASP A 32 2.54 3.69 -22.47
CA ASP A 32 3.74 4.17 -23.15
C ASP A 32 3.89 5.69 -23.01
N GLU A 33 2.80 6.46 -23.11
CA GLU A 33 2.79 7.91 -22.82
C GLU A 33 3.18 8.19 -21.36
N LEU A 34 2.60 7.45 -20.42
CA LEU A 34 2.92 7.56 -19.01
C LEU A 34 4.39 7.22 -18.72
N GLU A 35 4.89 6.15 -19.30
CA GLU A 35 6.28 5.73 -19.15
C GLU A 35 7.25 6.77 -19.69
N ALA A 36 6.98 7.33 -20.88
CA ALA A 36 7.79 8.38 -21.48
C ALA A 36 7.79 9.65 -20.60
N ALA A 37 6.65 10.04 -20.05
CA ALA A 37 6.56 11.17 -19.14
C ALA A 37 7.32 10.90 -17.83
N TYR A 38 7.13 9.70 -17.25
CA TYR A 38 7.83 9.32 -16.03
C TYR A 38 9.36 9.30 -16.24
N ASP A 39 9.85 8.69 -17.30
CA ASP A 39 11.29 8.65 -17.64
C ASP A 39 11.88 10.06 -17.81
N LYS A 40 11.10 11.00 -18.35
CA LYS A 40 11.50 12.40 -18.50
C LYS A 40 11.62 13.11 -17.15
N TYR A 41 10.65 12.90 -16.23
CA TYR A 41 10.52 13.71 -15.03
C TYR A 41 11.10 13.06 -13.77
N LYS A 42 11.31 11.73 -13.72
CA LYS A 42 11.79 11.03 -12.52
C LYS A 42 13.14 11.53 -11.96
N ASN A 43 13.97 12.16 -12.81
CA ASN A 43 15.25 12.76 -12.42
C ASN A 43 15.30 14.26 -12.74
N ASP A 44 14.17 14.87 -13.09
CA ASP A 44 14.09 16.31 -13.36
C ASP A 44 14.12 17.08 -12.03
N GLU A 45 15.05 18.00 -11.89
CA GLU A 45 15.31 18.73 -10.65
C GLU A 45 14.08 19.56 -10.23
N GLU A 46 13.45 20.27 -11.16
CA GLU A 46 12.26 21.08 -10.88
C GLU A 46 11.08 20.22 -10.41
N PHE A 47 10.87 19.04 -11.02
CA PHE A 47 9.83 18.10 -10.61
C PHE A 47 10.10 17.55 -9.20
N LEU A 48 11.34 17.16 -8.93
CA LEU A 48 11.73 16.60 -7.63
C LEU A 48 11.66 17.65 -6.51
N GLU A 49 12.04 18.90 -6.78
CA GLU A 49 11.90 20.00 -5.83
C GLU A 49 10.43 20.31 -5.55
N GLU A 50 9.58 20.39 -6.60
CA GLU A 50 8.14 20.58 -6.45
C GLU A 50 7.52 19.45 -5.62
N TYR A 51 7.86 18.19 -5.91
CA TYR A 51 7.38 17.04 -5.16
C TYR A 51 7.84 17.10 -3.70
N ALA A 52 9.11 17.38 -3.44
CA ALA A 52 9.64 17.49 -2.08
C ALA A 52 8.99 18.64 -1.30
N HIS A 53 8.72 19.78 -1.95
CA HIS A 53 7.98 20.89 -1.37
C HIS A 53 6.59 20.45 -0.88
N TYR A 54 5.80 19.76 -1.71
CA TYR A 54 4.49 19.29 -1.31
C TYR A 54 4.53 18.17 -0.27
N LEU A 55 5.52 17.32 -0.30
CA LEU A 55 5.73 16.33 0.76
C LEU A 55 5.98 17.02 2.10
N LYS A 56 6.77 18.07 2.13
CA LYS A 56 7.09 18.80 3.35
C LYS A 56 5.92 19.67 3.83
N ASP A 57 5.46 20.60 2.98
CA ASP A 57 4.60 21.70 3.42
C ASP A 57 3.10 21.37 3.34
N TYR A 58 2.71 20.38 2.53
CA TYR A 58 1.32 19.91 2.44
C TYR A 58 1.10 18.57 3.12
N SER A 59 1.99 17.61 2.92
CA SER A 59 1.87 16.27 3.52
C SER A 59 2.35 16.22 4.97
N GLY A 60 3.21 17.15 5.39
CA GLY A 60 3.70 17.25 6.76
C GLY A 60 4.88 16.32 7.05
N ARG A 61 5.62 15.90 5.97
CA ARG A 61 6.80 15.07 6.17
C ARG A 61 7.97 15.90 6.74
N GLU A 62 8.92 15.29 7.43
CA GLU A 62 9.10 13.84 7.57
C GLU A 62 8.19 13.26 8.66
N THR A 63 7.69 12.03 8.41
CA THR A 63 6.99 11.31 9.48
C THR A 63 8.01 10.78 10.50
N PRO A 64 7.69 10.83 11.82
CA PRO A 64 8.63 10.37 12.83
C PRO A 64 8.94 8.87 12.75
N LEU A 65 10.17 8.50 13.09
CA LEU A 65 10.52 7.15 13.53
C LEU A 65 10.50 7.15 15.08
N TYR A 66 9.39 6.68 15.65
CA TYR A 66 9.10 6.76 17.08
C TYR A 66 9.53 5.48 17.80
N TYR A 67 10.33 5.62 18.87
CA TYR A 67 10.66 4.50 19.75
C TYR A 67 9.49 4.18 20.65
N ALA A 68 8.88 2.99 20.46
CA ALA A 68 7.76 2.51 21.25
C ALA A 68 8.26 1.91 22.58
N GLU A 69 8.64 2.77 23.51
CA GLU A 69 9.30 2.39 24.76
C GLU A 69 8.42 1.50 25.62
N THR A 70 7.15 1.87 25.80
CA THR A 70 6.23 1.12 26.66
C THR A 70 5.92 -0.26 26.06
N LEU A 71 5.69 -0.33 24.75
CA LEU A 71 5.48 -1.59 24.05
C LEU A 71 6.73 -2.47 24.09
N THR A 72 7.93 -1.89 23.86
CA THR A 72 9.20 -2.60 23.95
C THR A 72 9.41 -3.21 25.33
N ASN A 73 9.19 -2.43 26.38
CA ASN A 73 9.32 -2.89 27.76
C ASN A 73 8.27 -3.95 28.13
N HIS A 74 7.04 -3.79 27.62
CA HIS A 74 5.95 -4.75 27.86
C HIS A 74 6.25 -6.11 27.25
N LEU A 75 6.77 -6.14 26.02
CA LEU A 75 7.08 -7.39 25.32
C LEU A 75 8.38 -8.02 25.80
N GLY A 76 9.37 -7.20 26.16
CA GLY A 76 10.75 -7.62 26.46
C GLY A 76 11.43 -8.19 25.18
N GLY A 77 12.71 -7.98 25.00
CA GLY A 77 13.40 -8.40 23.77
C GLY A 77 13.75 -7.20 22.88
N ALA A 78 13.58 -7.33 21.56
CA ALA A 78 14.02 -6.31 20.61
C ALA A 78 13.37 -4.93 20.82
N LYS A 79 14.14 -3.87 20.54
CA LYS A 79 13.64 -2.50 20.46
C LYS A 79 12.68 -2.33 19.29
N ILE A 80 11.55 -1.69 19.52
CA ILE A 80 10.50 -1.48 18.50
C ILE A 80 10.43 -0.01 18.15
N TYR A 81 10.60 0.29 16.85
CA TYR A 81 10.44 1.61 16.27
C TYR A 81 9.25 1.61 15.32
N LEU A 82 8.37 2.61 15.46
CA LEU A 82 7.21 2.80 14.60
C LEU A 82 7.55 3.89 13.57
N LYS A 83 7.50 3.56 12.28
CA LYS A 83 7.49 4.57 11.21
C LYS A 83 6.07 5.08 11.08
N ARG A 84 5.85 6.33 11.47
CA ARG A 84 4.53 6.91 11.76
C ARG A 84 3.86 7.52 10.51
N GLU A 85 3.56 6.69 9.49
CA GLU A 85 2.81 7.14 8.30
C GLU A 85 1.34 7.50 8.62
N ASP A 86 0.85 7.10 9.78
CA ASP A 86 -0.43 7.55 10.35
C ASP A 86 -0.48 9.06 10.68
N LEU A 87 0.68 9.69 10.84
CA LEU A 87 0.81 11.14 11.03
C LEU A 87 0.93 11.94 9.71
N ASN A 88 1.07 11.26 8.59
CA ASN A 88 1.03 11.89 7.28
C ASN A 88 -0.34 12.55 7.07
N HIS A 89 -0.43 13.64 6.30
CA HIS A 89 -1.70 14.30 6.00
C HIS A 89 -2.73 13.29 5.45
N LEU A 90 -3.97 13.40 5.85
CA LEU A 90 -5.08 12.45 5.65
C LEU A 90 -4.95 11.15 6.46
N GLY A 91 -3.87 10.98 7.21
CA GLY A 91 -3.69 9.88 8.16
C GLY A 91 -3.23 8.57 7.55
N ALA A 92 -2.56 8.59 6.39
CA ALA A 92 -2.00 7.38 5.79
C ALA A 92 -0.92 7.67 4.73
N HIS A 93 -0.14 6.65 4.38
CA HIS A 93 0.94 6.69 3.37
C HIS A 93 0.46 7.01 1.94
N LYS A 94 -0.84 6.86 1.64
CA LYS A 94 -1.38 6.98 0.27
C LYS A 94 -1.04 8.29 -0.42
N LEU A 95 -1.01 9.39 0.34
CA LEU A 95 -0.78 10.72 -0.21
C LEU A 95 0.61 10.87 -0.85
N ASN A 96 1.63 10.16 -0.37
CA ASN A 96 2.98 10.20 -0.95
C ASN A 96 2.94 9.88 -2.45
N ASN A 97 2.34 8.75 -2.79
CA ASN A 97 2.19 8.30 -4.16
C ASN A 97 1.27 9.22 -4.99
N VAL A 98 0.13 9.62 -4.40
CA VAL A 98 -0.89 10.40 -5.11
C VAL A 98 -0.35 11.78 -5.52
N ILE A 99 0.39 12.48 -4.64
CA ILE A 99 1.03 13.76 -4.99
C ILE A 99 1.93 13.59 -6.20
N GLY A 100 2.80 12.58 -6.20
CA GLY A 100 3.72 12.31 -7.31
C GLY A 100 3.00 12.03 -8.62
N GLN A 101 1.98 11.17 -8.59
CA GLN A 101 1.20 10.85 -9.79
C GLN A 101 0.41 12.06 -10.32
N ILE A 102 -0.18 12.88 -9.45
CA ILE A 102 -0.91 14.08 -9.89
C ILE A 102 0.04 15.15 -10.45
N LEU A 103 1.22 15.34 -9.87
CA LEU A 103 2.22 16.22 -10.46
C LEU A 103 2.66 15.73 -11.84
N LEU A 104 2.81 14.41 -12.01
CA LEU A 104 3.10 13.81 -13.30
C LEU A 104 1.96 14.04 -14.29
N ALA A 105 0.70 13.83 -13.89
CA ALA A 105 -0.48 14.10 -14.71
C ALA A 105 -0.53 15.56 -15.18
N LYS A 106 -0.22 16.51 -14.30
CA LYS A 106 -0.09 17.95 -14.67
C LYS A 106 0.99 18.20 -15.72
N ARG A 107 2.17 17.59 -15.56
CA ARG A 107 3.26 17.70 -16.55
C ARG A 107 2.87 17.08 -17.91
N MET A 108 1.98 16.08 -17.91
CA MET A 108 1.40 15.48 -19.11
C MET A 108 0.27 16.31 -19.71
N GLY A 109 -0.16 17.39 -19.07
CA GLY A 109 -1.25 18.26 -19.54
C GLY A 109 -2.66 17.67 -19.32
N LYS A 110 -2.78 16.61 -18.51
CA LYS A 110 -4.07 16.01 -18.17
C LYS A 110 -4.91 16.96 -17.31
N LYS A 111 -6.22 16.98 -17.52
CA LYS A 111 -7.18 17.89 -16.84
C LYS A 111 -7.98 17.19 -15.75
N LYS A 112 -8.16 15.89 -15.91
CA LYS A 112 -8.96 15.04 -15.03
C LYS A 112 -8.09 13.91 -14.46
N VAL A 113 -8.38 13.55 -13.22
CA VAL A 113 -7.89 12.32 -12.61
C VAL A 113 -9.03 11.40 -12.24
N ILE A 114 -8.83 10.12 -12.42
CA ILE A 114 -9.74 9.07 -11.94
C ILE A 114 -8.97 8.10 -11.04
N ALA A 115 -9.69 7.50 -10.11
CA ALA A 115 -9.15 6.43 -9.28
C ALA A 115 -10.27 5.48 -8.85
N GLU A 116 -9.91 4.23 -8.59
CA GLU A 116 -10.74 3.28 -7.86
C GLU A 116 -10.40 3.29 -6.36
N THR A 117 -11.34 2.85 -5.55
CA THR A 117 -11.08 2.66 -4.11
C THR A 117 -12.08 1.69 -3.48
N GLY A 118 -11.62 0.80 -2.60
CA GLY A 118 -12.45 -0.04 -1.74
C GLY A 118 -12.67 0.61 -0.37
N ALA A 119 -11.63 0.65 0.48
CA ALA A 119 -11.66 1.27 1.81
C ALA A 119 -11.84 2.81 1.81
N GLY A 120 -11.74 3.46 0.66
CA GLY A 120 -11.89 4.91 0.51
C GLY A 120 -10.62 5.73 0.75
N GLN A 121 -9.57 5.20 1.35
CA GLN A 121 -8.36 5.97 1.69
C GLN A 121 -7.61 6.48 0.45
N HIS A 122 -7.50 5.66 -0.60
CA HIS A 122 -6.91 6.10 -1.86
C HIS A 122 -7.77 7.16 -2.55
N GLY A 123 -9.08 6.95 -2.58
CA GLY A 123 -10.03 7.93 -3.12
C GLY A 123 -9.95 9.29 -2.41
N VAL A 124 -9.91 9.30 -1.07
CA VAL A 124 -9.76 10.55 -0.29
C VAL A 124 -8.42 11.22 -0.60
N ALA A 125 -7.31 10.46 -0.72
CA ALA A 125 -6.01 11.01 -1.06
C ALA A 125 -6.00 11.62 -2.47
N THR A 126 -6.61 10.93 -3.44
CA THR A 126 -6.74 11.41 -4.82
C THR A 126 -7.61 12.67 -4.90
N ALA A 127 -8.77 12.67 -4.24
CA ALA A 127 -9.65 13.82 -4.18
C ALA A 127 -8.96 15.05 -3.55
N ALA A 128 -8.22 14.85 -2.44
CA ALA A 128 -7.51 15.93 -1.77
C ALA A 128 -6.41 16.54 -2.63
N ALA A 129 -5.59 15.71 -3.28
CA ALA A 129 -4.55 16.19 -4.16
C ALA A 129 -5.15 16.82 -5.44
N ALA A 130 -6.19 16.25 -6.03
CA ALA A 130 -6.89 16.85 -7.17
C ALA A 130 -7.43 18.24 -6.83
N ALA A 131 -8.09 18.40 -5.68
CA ALA A 131 -8.55 19.70 -5.19
C ALA A 131 -7.40 20.69 -5.02
N LYS A 132 -6.27 20.25 -4.42
CA LYS A 132 -5.07 21.07 -4.22
C LYS A 132 -4.49 21.58 -5.54
N PHE A 133 -4.51 20.74 -6.58
CA PHE A 133 -3.92 21.06 -7.87
C PHE A 133 -4.92 21.58 -8.93
N GLY A 134 -6.19 21.75 -8.56
CA GLY A 134 -7.25 22.29 -9.44
C GLY A 134 -7.61 21.36 -10.60
N MET A 135 -7.56 20.03 -10.38
CA MET A 135 -7.92 19.02 -11.37
C MET A 135 -9.34 18.48 -11.11
N GLU A 136 -10.06 18.13 -12.16
CA GLU A 136 -11.29 17.35 -12.02
C GLU A 136 -10.99 15.97 -11.44
N CYS A 137 -11.85 15.47 -10.57
CA CYS A 137 -11.65 14.19 -9.89
C CYS A 137 -12.92 13.35 -9.91
N GLU A 138 -12.81 12.14 -10.41
CA GLU A 138 -13.87 11.12 -10.36
C GLU A 138 -13.33 9.86 -9.67
N ILE A 139 -14.08 9.37 -8.68
CA ILE A 139 -13.71 8.19 -7.89
C ILE A 139 -14.74 7.09 -8.13
N TYR A 140 -14.25 5.90 -8.46
CA TYR A 140 -15.05 4.70 -8.65
C TYR A 140 -14.97 3.82 -7.42
N MET A 141 -16.10 3.37 -6.91
CA MET A 141 -16.19 2.58 -5.70
C MET A 141 -17.32 1.57 -5.83
N GLY A 142 -17.14 0.34 -5.37
CA GLY A 142 -18.23 -0.63 -5.36
C GLY A 142 -19.43 -0.14 -4.56
N ALA A 143 -20.65 -0.38 -5.03
CA ALA A 143 -21.85 0.13 -4.35
C ALA A 143 -21.98 -0.35 -2.90
N LEU A 144 -21.53 -1.58 -2.60
CA LEU A 144 -21.47 -2.12 -1.25
C LEU A 144 -20.44 -1.38 -0.39
N ASP A 145 -19.31 -1.02 -0.97
CA ASP A 145 -18.24 -0.28 -0.29
C ASP A 145 -18.65 1.18 -0.04
N VAL A 146 -19.41 1.81 -0.96
CA VAL A 146 -20.00 3.14 -0.76
C VAL A 146 -20.86 3.18 0.50
N GLU A 147 -21.70 2.16 0.72
CA GLU A 147 -22.52 2.06 1.93
C GLU A 147 -21.69 1.86 3.19
N ARG A 148 -20.69 0.99 3.15
CA ARG A 148 -19.82 0.69 4.28
C ARG A 148 -18.91 1.86 4.66
N GLN A 149 -18.48 2.65 3.67
CA GLN A 149 -17.47 3.70 3.81
C GLN A 149 -18.04 5.11 3.65
N ARG A 150 -19.30 5.34 4.06
CA ARG A 150 -20.03 6.61 3.89
C ARG A 150 -19.25 7.86 4.33
N LEU A 151 -18.47 7.77 5.39
CA LEU A 151 -17.65 8.90 5.85
C LEU A 151 -16.54 9.26 4.87
N ASN A 152 -15.90 8.26 4.25
CA ASN A 152 -14.87 8.51 3.24
C ASN A 152 -15.51 9.03 1.94
N VAL A 153 -16.69 8.51 1.55
CA VAL A 153 -17.46 9.04 0.41
C VAL A 153 -17.75 10.52 0.63
N PHE A 154 -18.30 10.87 1.78
CA PHE A 154 -18.59 12.27 2.11
C PHE A 154 -17.33 13.16 2.11
N ARG A 155 -16.19 12.65 2.59
CA ARG A 155 -14.90 13.37 2.51
C ARG A 155 -14.49 13.64 1.07
N MET A 156 -14.62 12.66 0.17
CA MET A 156 -14.29 12.80 -1.25
C MET A 156 -15.19 13.86 -1.91
N GLU A 157 -16.48 13.82 -1.63
CA GLU A 157 -17.46 14.81 -2.12
C GLU A 157 -17.18 16.22 -1.58
N MET A 158 -16.85 16.37 -0.29
CA MET A 158 -16.42 17.66 0.29
C MET A 158 -15.16 18.22 -0.36
N LEU A 159 -14.28 17.37 -0.85
CA LEU A 159 -13.06 17.75 -1.58
C LEU A 159 -13.34 18.03 -3.07
N GLY A 160 -14.60 17.93 -3.50
CA GLY A 160 -15.04 18.25 -4.85
C GLY A 160 -14.97 17.11 -5.84
N ALA A 161 -14.63 15.88 -5.39
CA ALA A 161 -14.65 14.71 -6.25
C ALA A 161 -16.09 14.22 -6.49
N LYS A 162 -16.34 13.63 -7.67
CA LYS A 162 -17.56 12.88 -7.96
C LYS A 162 -17.31 11.41 -7.65
N VAL A 163 -18.18 10.82 -6.82
CA VAL A 163 -18.09 9.40 -6.46
C VAL A 163 -19.12 8.61 -7.27
N HIS A 164 -18.66 7.60 -8.01
CA HIS A 164 -19.48 6.74 -8.84
C HIS A 164 -19.54 5.34 -8.20
N ALA A 165 -20.76 4.91 -7.88
CA ALA A 165 -21.01 3.58 -7.31
C ALA A 165 -21.15 2.54 -8.43
N ALA A 166 -20.20 1.59 -8.53
CA ALA A 166 -20.29 0.45 -9.44
C ALA A 166 -21.36 -0.53 -8.95
N GLN A 167 -22.39 -0.71 -9.77
CA GLN A 167 -23.60 -1.50 -9.44
C GLN A 167 -23.56 -2.94 -9.95
N GLU A 168 -22.60 -3.27 -10.80
CA GLU A 168 -22.46 -4.59 -11.41
C GLU A 168 -21.82 -5.61 -10.44
N GLY A 169 -21.89 -6.89 -10.75
CA GLY A 169 -21.24 -7.99 -10.04
C GLY A 169 -21.44 -7.99 -8.53
N GLU A 170 -20.36 -8.22 -7.79
CA GLU A 170 -20.35 -8.26 -6.33
C GLU A 170 -20.36 -6.86 -5.67
N LYS A 171 -20.33 -5.78 -6.47
CA LYS A 171 -20.38 -4.38 -6.06
C LYS A 171 -19.23 -3.98 -5.11
N THR A 172 -18.05 -4.50 -5.37
CA THR A 172 -16.84 -4.34 -4.56
C THR A 172 -15.72 -3.64 -5.37
N LEU A 173 -14.50 -3.67 -4.86
CA LEU A 173 -13.33 -3.05 -5.49
C LEU A 173 -13.08 -3.53 -6.92
N LYS A 174 -13.34 -4.80 -7.24
CA LYS A 174 -13.13 -5.33 -8.59
C LYS A 174 -13.99 -4.58 -9.62
N GLU A 175 -15.26 -4.41 -9.34
CA GLU A 175 -16.19 -3.71 -10.23
C GLU A 175 -15.86 -2.20 -10.33
N ALA A 176 -15.32 -1.64 -9.26
CA ALA A 176 -14.81 -0.27 -9.27
C ALA A 176 -13.60 -0.11 -10.20
N VAL A 177 -12.67 -1.08 -10.19
CA VAL A 177 -11.52 -1.14 -11.12
C VAL A 177 -12.01 -1.22 -12.56
N ASP A 178 -12.92 -2.15 -12.86
CA ASP A 178 -13.46 -2.35 -14.21
C ASP A 178 -14.15 -1.08 -14.73
N ALA A 179 -14.95 -0.41 -13.88
CA ALA A 179 -15.62 0.85 -14.22
C ALA A 179 -14.63 2.00 -14.47
N ALA A 180 -13.63 2.15 -13.60
CA ALA A 180 -12.60 3.17 -13.77
C ALA A 180 -11.78 2.95 -15.06
N PHE A 181 -11.40 1.72 -15.34
CA PHE A 181 -10.67 1.34 -16.57
C PHE A 181 -11.45 1.67 -17.82
N LYS A 182 -12.76 1.34 -17.86
CA LYS A 182 -13.62 1.65 -19.00
C LYS A 182 -13.66 3.15 -19.28
N VAL A 183 -13.88 3.96 -18.25
CA VAL A 183 -13.92 5.42 -18.39
C VAL A 183 -12.56 5.99 -18.78
N TRP A 184 -11.46 5.42 -18.26
CA TRP A 184 -10.11 5.82 -18.66
C TRP A 184 -9.87 5.59 -20.15
N ILE A 185 -10.22 4.40 -20.68
CA ILE A 185 -10.08 4.08 -22.11
C ILE A 185 -10.85 5.07 -23.00
N GLU A 186 -12.06 5.46 -22.58
CA GLU A 186 -12.91 6.40 -23.32
C GLU A 186 -12.39 7.84 -23.29
N ASN A 187 -11.53 8.22 -22.32
CA ASN A 187 -11.08 9.60 -22.06
C ASN A 187 -9.56 9.72 -21.88
N ILE A 188 -8.82 8.87 -22.54
CA ILE A 188 -7.37 8.69 -22.32
C ILE A 188 -6.55 9.98 -22.57
N ASP A 189 -7.01 10.82 -23.50
CA ASP A 189 -6.28 12.02 -23.93
C ASP A 189 -6.17 13.08 -22.82
N ASP A 190 -7.21 13.25 -22.01
CA ASP A 190 -7.28 14.30 -20.99
C ASP A 190 -7.36 13.77 -19.55
N THR A 191 -7.50 12.46 -19.40
CA THR A 191 -7.70 11.80 -18.10
C THR A 191 -6.49 10.95 -17.70
N PHE A 192 -6.09 11.09 -16.44
CA PHE A 192 -5.02 10.29 -15.82
C PHE A 192 -5.62 9.33 -14.80
N TYR A 193 -5.22 8.06 -14.88
CA TYR A 193 -5.59 7.05 -13.91
C TYR A 193 -4.59 7.02 -12.76
N VAL A 194 -5.01 7.41 -11.56
CA VAL A 194 -4.17 7.43 -10.36
C VAL A 194 -4.25 6.09 -9.65
N LEU A 195 -3.23 5.26 -9.79
CA LEU A 195 -3.22 3.93 -9.21
C LEU A 195 -2.79 3.96 -7.73
N GLY A 196 -3.58 3.30 -6.88
CA GLY A 196 -3.45 3.38 -5.41
C GLY A 196 -2.45 2.43 -4.77
N SER A 197 -1.89 1.48 -5.51
CA SER A 197 -0.94 0.50 -4.99
C SER A 197 0.17 0.18 -6.00
N ALA A 198 1.19 -0.58 -5.56
CA ALA A 198 2.32 -0.99 -6.39
C ALA A 198 1.98 -2.22 -7.27
N VAL A 199 0.78 -2.19 -7.86
CA VAL A 199 0.17 -3.24 -8.69
C VAL A 199 -0.10 -2.71 -10.10
N GLY A 200 -0.68 -3.56 -10.96
CA GLY A 200 -1.06 -3.19 -12.31
C GLY A 200 0.08 -3.28 -13.33
N PRO A 201 -0.20 -2.92 -14.59
CA PRO A 201 0.77 -3.03 -15.66
C PRO A 201 1.93 -2.04 -15.50
N HIS A 202 3.10 -2.39 -16.06
CA HIS A 202 4.18 -1.42 -16.18
C HIS A 202 3.68 -0.14 -16.89
N PRO A 203 4.05 1.08 -16.41
CA PRO A 203 5.08 1.41 -15.44
C PRO A 203 4.59 1.61 -13.99
N TYR A 204 3.32 1.39 -13.68
CA TYR A 204 2.73 1.70 -12.37
C TYR A 204 3.47 1.12 -11.16
N PRO A 205 3.87 -0.17 -11.12
CA PRO A 205 4.58 -0.69 -9.94
C PRO A 205 5.86 0.08 -9.61
N THR A 206 6.61 0.49 -10.63
CA THR A 206 7.84 1.29 -10.48
C THR A 206 7.53 2.71 -10.01
N ILE A 207 6.55 3.37 -10.62
CA ILE A 207 6.12 4.74 -10.27
C ILE A 207 5.68 4.79 -8.81
N VAL A 208 4.81 3.86 -8.40
CA VAL A 208 4.28 3.82 -7.03
C VAL A 208 5.39 3.54 -6.03
N LYS A 209 6.30 2.59 -6.30
CA LYS A 209 7.47 2.34 -5.45
C LYS A 209 8.30 3.60 -5.29
N ASP A 210 8.62 4.29 -6.38
CA ASP A 210 9.49 5.46 -6.35
C ASP A 210 8.90 6.62 -5.54
N PHE A 211 7.59 6.81 -5.56
CA PHE A 211 6.93 7.81 -4.71
C PHE A 211 6.72 7.33 -3.27
N GLN A 212 6.64 6.03 -3.03
CA GLN A 212 6.49 5.50 -1.66
C GLN A 212 7.84 5.28 -0.95
N LYS A 213 8.97 5.18 -1.68
CA LYS A 213 10.29 4.95 -1.07
C LYS A 213 10.74 6.03 -0.10
N VAL A 214 10.12 7.21 -0.11
CA VAL A 214 10.32 8.26 0.90
C VAL A 214 10.16 7.70 2.33
N ILE A 215 9.30 6.70 2.53
CA ILE A 215 9.12 6.01 3.81
C ILE A 215 10.44 5.41 4.30
N SER A 216 11.09 4.59 3.48
CA SER A 216 12.36 3.94 3.83
C SER A 216 13.56 4.88 3.78
N GLN A 217 13.57 5.89 2.89
CA GLN A 217 14.61 6.91 2.86
C GLN A 217 14.71 7.65 4.20
N GLU A 218 13.57 8.11 4.71
CA GLU A 218 13.48 8.73 6.02
C GLU A 218 13.80 7.74 7.14
N ALA A 219 13.20 6.55 7.13
CA ALA A 219 13.40 5.55 8.18
C ALA A 219 14.86 5.13 8.31
N LYS A 220 15.57 4.93 7.20
CA LYS A 220 16.98 4.58 7.16
C LYS A 220 17.86 5.66 7.78
N ARG A 221 17.65 6.92 7.39
CA ARG A 221 18.38 8.04 7.98
C ARG A 221 18.08 8.19 9.48
N GLN A 222 16.80 8.17 9.84
CA GLN A 222 16.35 8.33 11.21
C GLN A 222 16.85 7.22 12.15
N ILE A 223 16.93 5.97 11.68
CA ILE A 223 17.45 4.88 12.53
C ILE A 223 18.96 4.95 12.69
N LEU A 224 19.69 5.37 11.65
CA LEU A 224 21.14 5.63 11.75
C LEU A 224 21.44 6.75 12.74
N GLU A 225 20.62 7.80 12.79
CA GLU A 225 20.75 8.89 13.78
C GLU A 225 20.46 8.41 15.22
N LYS A 226 19.51 7.48 15.40
CA LYS A 226 19.08 7.01 16.73
C LYS A 226 19.92 5.86 17.29
N GLU A 227 20.31 4.91 16.45
CA GLU A 227 20.97 3.67 16.87
C GLU A 227 22.40 3.53 16.34
N GLY A 228 22.84 4.43 15.43
CA GLY A 228 24.16 4.35 14.79
C GLY A 228 24.33 3.18 13.82
N ARG A 229 23.27 2.42 13.54
CA ARG A 229 23.28 1.25 12.69
C ARG A 229 21.93 1.01 12.00
N LEU A 230 21.91 0.14 11.00
CA LEU A 230 20.69 -0.33 10.36
C LEU A 230 19.86 -1.22 11.29
N PRO A 231 18.55 -1.34 11.08
CA PRO A 231 17.68 -2.24 11.84
C PRO A 231 18.01 -3.71 11.51
N ASP A 232 17.64 -4.61 12.41
CA ASP A 232 17.72 -6.05 12.14
C ASP A 232 16.51 -6.55 11.32
N LEU A 233 15.36 -5.87 11.48
CA LEU A 233 14.11 -6.28 10.83
C LEU A 233 13.26 -5.06 10.47
N VAL A 234 12.71 -5.04 9.24
CA VAL A 234 11.67 -4.10 8.80
C VAL A 234 10.40 -4.86 8.51
N VAL A 235 9.28 -4.44 9.12
CA VAL A 235 7.97 -5.11 9.02
C VAL A 235 6.92 -4.16 8.45
N ALA A 236 6.11 -4.64 7.52
CA ALA A 236 4.97 -3.91 6.97
C ALA A 236 3.82 -4.85 6.63
N CYS A 237 2.57 -4.37 6.74
CA CYS A 237 1.42 -5.12 6.25
C CYS A 237 1.36 -5.10 4.72
N VAL A 238 0.74 -6.13 4.14
CA VAL A 238 0.72 -6.33 2.70
C VAL A 238 -0.70 -6.66 2.21
N GLY A 239 -1.27 -5.74 1.43
CA GLY A 239 -2.39 -6.00 0.52
C GLY A 239 -1.83 -5.96 -0.91
N GLY A 240 -2.10 -4.91 -1.69
CA GLY A 240 -1.38 -4.68 -2.97
C GLY A 240 0.11 -4.35 -2.80
N GLY A 241 0.56 -3.97 -1.60
CA GLY A 241 1.96 -3.89 -1.22
C GLY A 241 2.61 -2.51 -1.30
N SER A 242 1.89 -1.42 -1.53
CA SER A 242 2.51 -0.10 -1.72
C SER A 242 3.24 0.43 -0.47
N ASN A 243 2.64 0.29 0.72
CA ASN A 243 3.32 0.71 1.94
C ASN A 243 4.54 -0.16 2.25
N ALA A 244 4.43 -1.47 1.99
CA ALA A 244 5.50 -2.41 2.25
C ALA A 244 6.69 -2.19 1.31
N ILE A 245 6.45 -2.02 -0.01
CA ILE A 245 7.56 -1.73 -0.94
C ILE A 245 8.21 -0.37 -0.63
N GLY A 246 7.42 0.61 -0.21
CA GLY A 246 7.94 1.90 0.26
C GLY A 246 8.81 1.77 1.50
N ALA A 247 8.40 0.92 2.47
CA ALA A 247 9.17 0.66 3.69
C ALA A 247 10.43 -0.19 3.42
N PHE A 248 10.41 -1.06 2.40
CA PHE A 248 11.51 -1.97 2.10
C PHE A 248 12.55 -1.39 1.14
N ALA A 249 12.19 -0.46 0.26
CA ALA A 249 12.98 -0.03 -0.89
C ALA A 249 14.45 0.26 -0.57
N GLU A 250 14.75 1.07 0.43
CA GLU A 250 16.11 1.43 0.83
C GLU A 250 16.85 0.33 1.61
N PHE A 251 16.13 -0.70 2.06
CA PHE A 251 16.69 -1.83 2.79
C PHE A 251 16.88 -3.07 1.91
N ILE A 252 16.26 -3.13 0.72
CA ILE A 252 16.42 -4.25 -0.23
C ILE A 252 17.91 -4.55 -0.52
N PRO A 253 18.79 -3.56 -0.76
CA PRO A 253 20.23 -3.84 -1.02
C PRO A 253 21.02 -4.29 0.21
N HIS A 254 20.45 -4.21 1.41
CA HIS A 254 21.11 -4.52 2.68
C HIS A 254 20.71 -5.93 3.13
N GLU A 255 21.49 -6.94 2.75
CA GLU A 255 21.19 -8.37 3.06
C GLU A 255 21.15 -8.66 4.56
N GLU A 256 21.86 -7.85 5.37
CA GLU A 256 21.85 -7.93 6.83
C GLU A 256 20.54 -7.48 7.49
N VAL A 257 19.69 -6.77 6.75
CA VAL A 257 18.36 -6.31 7.21
C VAL A 257 17.30 -7.29 6.72
N ALA A 258 16.64 -8.00 7.62
CA ALA A 258 15.51 -8.85 7.29
C ALA A 258 14.28 -8.02 6.90
N LEU A 259 13.53 -8.47 5.89
CA LEU A 259 12.30 -7.84 5.42
C LEU A 259 11.12 -8.78 5.64
N LEU A 260 10.05 -8.31 6.27
CA LEU A 260 8.87 -9.11 6.59
C LEU A 260 7.58 -8.42 6.14
N GLY A 261 6.91 -9.02 5.17
CA GLY A 261 5.56 -8.67 4.77
C GLY A 261 4.52 -9.49 5.53
N VAL A 262 3.45 -8.85 6.01
CA VAL A 262 2.38 -9.53 6.75
C VAL A 262 1.06 -9.36 6.03
N GLU A 263 0.53 -10.47 5.50
CA GLU A 263 -0.74 -10.56 4.80
C GLU A 263 -1.91 -10.78 5.77
N ALA A 264 -3.14 -10.63 5.29
CA ALA A 264 -4.33 -10.90 6.06
C ALA A 264 -4.75 -12.39 5.93
N ALA A 265 -4.63 -13.14 7.02
CA ALA A 265 -5.19 -14.47 7.13
C ALA A 265 -6.71 -14.49 7.39
N GLY A 266 -7.32 -13.31 7.59
CA GLY A 266 -8.76 -13.19 7.81
C GLY A 266 -9.25 -14.10 8.95
N ARG A 267 -10.14 -15.03 8.60
CA ARG A 267 -10.70 -16.01 9.56
C ARG A 267 -9.89 -17.31 9.66
N GLY A 268 -8.72 -17.36 9.03
CA GLY A 268 -7.83 -18.53 9.02
C GLY A 268 -7.48 -18.97 7.60
N LEU A 269 -6.26 -19.45 7.42
CA LEU A 269 -5.73 -19.92 6.12
C LEU A 269 -6.41 -21.21 5.62
N ASP A 270 -7.06 -21.94 6.50
CA ASP A 270 -7.84 -23.15 6.24
C ASP A 270 -9.31 -22.85 5.82
N THR A 271 -9.65 -21.57 5.69
CA THR A 271 -10.98 -21.11 5.25
C THR A 271 -10.88 -20.42 3.89
N ASP A 272 -12.02 -20.14 3.26
CA ASP A 272 -12.11 -19.29 2.06
C ASP A 272 -12.15 -17.79 2.39
N ARG A 273 -11.95 -17.41 3.65
CA ARG A 273 -12.07 -16.03 4.13
C ARG A 273 -10.71 -15.48 4.57
N HIS A 274 -9.83 -15.29 3.60
CA HIS A 274 -8.49 -14.70 3.76
C HIS A 274 -8.09 -13.90 2.52
N ALA A 275 -7.01 -13.13 2.60
CA ALA A 275 -6.35 -12.41 1.50
C ALA A 275 -4.82 -12.69 1.49
N ALA A 276 -4.43 -13.92 1.84
CA ALA A 276 -3.03 -14.33 1.96
C ALA A 276 -2.47 -14.79 0.61
N THR A 277 -2.24 -13.84 -0.28
CA THR A 277 -1.91 -14.05 -1.69
C THR A 277 -0.53 -14.68 -1.89
N LEU A 278 0.50 -14.20 -1.20
CA LEU A 278 1.85 -14.78 -1.30
C LEU A 278 1.95 -16.11 -0.56
N THR A 279 1.14 -16.32 0.47
CA THR A 279 1.14 -17.56 1.25
C THR A 279 0.46 -18.70 0.49
N LEU A 280 -0.68 -18.48 -0.16
CA LEU A 280 -1.54 -19.53 -0.75
C LEU A 280 -1.81 -19.37 -2.25
N GLY A 281 -1.45 -18.24 -2.85
CA GLY A 281 -1.73 -17.97 -4.26
C GLY A 281 -0.78 -18.68 -5.22
N THR A 282 -1.10 -18.58 -6.48
CA THR A 282 -0.31 -19.10 -7.60
C THR A 282 0.04 -18.00 -8.57
N VAL A 283 1.06 -18.23 -9.41
CA VAL A 283 1.49 -17.25 -10.42
C VAL A 283 0.50 -17.22 -11.58
N GLY A 284 0.06 -16.04 -11.94
CA GLY A 284 -0.83 -15.80 -13.08
C GLY A 284 -0.84 -14.35 -13.53
N VAL A 285 -1.75 -13.99 -14.41
CA VAL A 285 -1.94 -12.62 -14.86
C VAL A 285 -3.22 -12.07 -14.22
N VAL A 286 -3.11 -10.94 -13.53
CA VAL A 286 -4.22 -10.21 -12.93
C VAL A 286 -3.97 -8.71 -13.07
N ASP A 287 -5.01 -7.95 -13.37
CA ASP A 287 -4.96 -6.48 -13.53
C ASP A 287 -3.81 -6.01 -14.45
N GLY A 288 -3.54 -6.75 -15.52
CA GLY A 288 -2.54 -6.41 -16.53
C GLY A 288 -1.08 -6.70 -16.14
N MET A 289 -0.81 -7.43 -15.06
CA MET A 289 0.54 -7.80 -14.61
C MET A 289 0.65 -9.30 -14.32
N LYS A 290 1.83 -9.90 -14.51
CA LYS A 290 2.15 -11.25 -14.05
C LYS A 290 2.62 -11.19 -12.60
N THR A 291 1.94 -11.91 -11.70
CA THR A 291 2.22 -11.89 -10.27
C THR A 291 1.62 -13.11 -9.56
N TYR A 292 1.87 -13.27 -8.25
CA TYR A 292 1.07 -14.17 -7.43
C TYR A 292 -0.33 -13.60 -7.24
N ALA A 293 -1.36 -14.45 -7.39
CA ALA A 293 -2.74 -14.12 -7.11
C ALA A 293 -3.52 -15.34 -6.62
N LEU A 294 -4.67 -15.07 -5.99
CA LEU A 294 -5.61 -16.10 -5.56
C LEU A 294 -6.59 -16.38 -6.69
N PHE A 295 -6.53 -17.58 -7.25
CA PHE A 295 -7.39 -18.03 -8.34
C PHE A 295 -8.30 -19.18 -7.90
N ASN A 296 -9.49 -19.23 -8.48
CA ASN A 296 -10.37 -20.39 -8.47
C ASN A 296 -9.86 -21.47 -9.45
N GLU A 297 -10.42 -22.68 -9.36
CA GLU A 297 -10.05 -23.80 -10.26
C GLU A 297 -10.31 -23.50 -11.74
N ASP A 298 -11.27 -22.63 -12.05
CA ASP A 298 -11.60 -22.18 -13.40
C ASP A 298 -10.69 -21.06 -13.93
N GLY A 299 -9.71 -20.62 -13.13
CA GLY A 299 -8.77 -19.54 -13.45
C GLY A 299 -9.32 -18.13 -13.21
N SER A 300 -10.55 -17.98 -12.75
CA SER A 300 -11.08 -16.69 -12.32
C SER A 300 -10.43 -16.23 -10.98
N VAL A 301 -10.41 -14.93 -10.75
CA VAL A 301 -9.87 -14.35 -9.51
C VAL A 301 -10.79 -14.70 -8.36
N LYS A 302 -10.20 -15.22 -7.27
CA LYS A 302 -10.93 -15.63 -6.08
C LYS A 302 -11.37 -14.42 -5.25
N PRO A 303 -12.61 -14.38 -4.73
CA PRO A 303 -12.99 -13.41 -3.72
C PRO A 303 -12.10 -13.53 -2.48
N VAL A 304 -11.77 -12.41 -1.88
CA VAL A 304 -10.92 -12.32 -0.69
C VAL A 304 -11.66 -11.68 0.48
N TYR A 305 -11.13 -11.85 1.66
CA TYR A 305 -11.71 -11.29 2.87
C TYR A 305 -10.65 -11.02 3.93
N SER A 306 -10.78 -9.87 4.59
CA SER A 306 -10.22 -9.62 5.92
C SER A 306 -11.11 -8.63 6.68
N ILE A 307 -10.85 -8.42 7.97
CA ILE A 307 -11.43 -7.32 8.73
C ILE A 307 -10.94 -5.95 8.20
N SER A 308 -9.86 -5.96 7.43
CA SER A 308 -9.17 -4.77 6.92
C SER A 308 -9.41 -4.56 5.43
N PRO A 309 -10.34 -3.69 5.02
CA PRO A 309 -10.64 -3.48 3.60
C PRO A 309 -9.43 -3.03 2.77
N GLY A 310 -8.42 -2.41 3.39
CA GLY A 310 -7.20 -2.00 2.69
C GLY A 310 -6.24 -3.15 2.35
N LEU A 311 -6.48 -4.37 2.88
CA LEU A 311 -5.75 -5.59 2.55
C LEU A 311 -6.56 -6.57 1.68
N ASP A 312 -7.81 -6.24 1.36
CA ASP A 312 -8.71 -7.07 0.54
C ASP A 312 -8.36 -6.92 -0.96
N TYR A 313 -7.26 -7.55 -1.35
CA TYR A 313 -6.83 -7.61 -2.73
C TYR A 313 -6.29 -9.01 -3.05
N PRO A 314 -6.78 -9.67 -4.10
CA PRO A 314 -6.43 -11.06 -4.42
C PRO A 314 -5.08 -11.21 -5.12
N GLY A 315 -4.44 -10.12 -5.51
CA GLY A 315 -3.12 -10.07 -6.13
C GLY A 315 -2.08 -9.42 -5.23
N ILE A 316 -0.91 -9.15 -5.79
CA ILE A 316 0.20 -8.49 -5.08
C ILE A 316 1.07 -7.73 -6.08
N GLY A 317 1.78 -6.70 -5.65
CA GLY A 317 2.78 -6.03 -6.46
C GLY A 317 3.85 -7.01 -6.98
N PRO A 318 4.20 -6.95 -8.27
CA PRO A 318 5.09 -7.93 -8.89
C PRO A 318 6.49 -7.95 -8.27
N GLU A 319 6.97 -6.84 -7.74
CA GLU A 319 8.24 -6.82 -7.03
C GLU A 319 8.19 -7.63 -5.72
N HIS A 320 7.06 -7.65 -5.01
CA HIS A 320 6.90 -8.52 -3.85
C HIS A 320 6.96 -10.00 -4.21
N SER A 321 6.36 -10.39 -5.34
CA SER A 321 6.46 -11.74 -5.88
C SER A 321 7.91 -12.12 -6.15
N PHE A 322 8.66 -11.23 -6.77
CA PHE A 322 10.10 -11.40 -6.98
C PHE A 322 10.88 -11.49 -5.67
N LEU A 323 10.64 -10.60 -4.71
CA LEU A 323 11.34 -10.59 -3.42
C LEU A 323 11.10 -11.88 -2.62
N LYS A 324 9.89 -12.46 -2.72
CA LYS A 324 9.56 -13.76 -2.15
C LYS A 324 10.39 -14.89 -2.79
N ASP A 325 10.35 -15.00 -4.12
CA ASP A 325 11.01 -16.08 -4.84
C ASP A 325 12.55 -16.00 -4.74
N ALA A 326 13.08 -14.78 -4.72
CA ALA A 326 14.48 -14.50 -4.44
C ALA A 326 14.86 -14.72 -2.97
N LYS A 327 13.91 -15.03 -2.09
CA LYS A 327 14.09 -15.16 -0.63
C LYS A 327 14.71 -13.92 0.01
N ARG A 328 14.51 -12.75 -0.62
CA ARG A 328 14.98 -11.47 -0.06
C ARG A 328 14.03 -10.93 1.01
N ALA A 329 12.75 -11.21 0.90
CA ALA A 329 11.75 -10.89 1.92
C ALA A 329 10.96 -12.16 2.30
N GLU A 330 10.66 -12.26 3.59
CA GLU A 330 9.75 -13.26 4.13
C GLU A 330 8.32 -12.71 4.10
N TYR A 331 7.35 -13.58 3.82
CA TYR A 331 5.93 -13.23 3.88
C TYR A 331 5.19 -14.23 4.74
N VAL A 332 4.43 -13.69 5.68
CA VAL A 332 3.59 -14.43 6.63
C VAL A 332 2.22 -13.78 6.70
N SER A 333 1.32 -14.34 7.46
CA SER A 333 -0.03 -13.81 7.60
C SER A 333 -0.48 -13.75 9.06
N ALA A 334 -1.37 -12.79 9.37
CA ALA A 334 -2.01 -12.65 10.66
C ALA A 334 -3.53 -12.71 10.51
N THR A 335 -4.21 -13.34 11.48
CA THR A 335 -5.66 -13.42 11.50
C THR A 335 -6.31 -12.11 11.96
N ASP A 336 -7.62 -11.97 11.73
CA ASP A 336 -8.40 -10.83 12.21
C ASP A 336 -8.27 -10.66 13.73
N ASP A 337 -8.32 -11.78 14.49
CA ASP A 337 -8.16 -11.78 15.95
C ASP A 337 -6.78 -11.26 16.36
N GLU A 338 -5.73 -11.76 15.74
CA GLU A 338 -4.36 -11.34 16.03
C GLU A 338 -4.15 -9.85 15.71
N ALA A 339 -4.72 -9.38 14.60
CA ALA A 339 -4.63 -7.97 14.21
C ALA A 339 -5.38 -7.05 15.19
N VAL A 340 -6.60 -7.43 15.62
CA VAL A 340 -7.37 -6.65 16.60
C VAL A 340 -6.69 -6.65 17.97
N ASP A 341 -6.16 -7.79 18.42
CA ASP A 341 -5.41 -7.86 19.69
C ASP A 341 -4.15 -6.99 19.66
N ALA A 342 -3.42 -6.98 18.53
CA ALA A 342 -2.26 -6.14 18.33
C ALA A 342 -2.60 -4.64 18.32
N LEU A 343 -3.72 -4.27 17.67
CA LEU A 343 -4.25 -2.91 17.71
C LEU A 343 -4.52 -2.46 19.14
N LEU A 344 -5.25 -3.27 19.90
CA LEU A 344 -5.58 -2.95 21.29
C LEU A 344 -4.34 -2.85 22.17
N LEU A 345 -3.34 -3.72 21.96
CA LEU A 345 -2.10 -3.67 22.71
C LEU A 345 -1.34 -2.37 22.43
N LEU A 346 -1.11 -1.99 21.17
CA LEU A 346 -0.45 -0.73 20.83
C LEU A 346 -1.21 0.47 21.39
N THR A 347 -2.54 0.45 21.26
CA THR A 347 -3.39 1.55 21.77
C THR A 347 -3.24 1.72 23.28
N ARG A 348 -3.19 0.63 24.03
CA ARG A 348 -3.10 0.66 25.50
C ARG A 348 -1.69 0.94 26.01
N THR A 349 -0.66 0.60 25.26
CA THR A 349 0.73 0.82 25.67
C THR A 349 1.26 2.17 25.22
N GLU A 350 0.97 2.61 23.99
CA GLU A 350 1.54 3.81 23.41
C GLU A 350 0.53 4.95 23.20
N GLY A 351 -0.78 4.71 23.42
CA GLY A 351 -1.81 5.71 23.15
C GLY A 351 -1.98 5.99 21.65
N ILE A 352 -1.58 5.04 20.77
CA ILE A 352 -1.65 5.16 19.32
C ILE A 352 -2.70 4.17 18.82
N ILE A 353 -3.72 4.67 18.11
CA ILE A 353 -4.72 3.83 17.44
C ILE A 353 -4.29 3.62 15.98
N PRO A 354 -3.63 2.50 15.65
CA PRO A 354 -3.22 2.22 14.27
C PRO A 354 -4.42 1.80 13.42
N ALA A 355 -4.32 1.96 12.11
CA ALA A 355 -5.26 1.32 11.19
C ALA A 355 -5.21 -0.21 11.34
N ILE A 356 -6.34 -0.91 11.12
CA ILE A 356 -6.40 -2.37 11.19
C ILE A 356 -5.39 -3.00 10.22
N GLU A 357 -5.16 -2.38 9.07
CA GLU A 357 -4.12 -2.78 8.13
C GLU A 357 -2.75 -2.92 8.81
N SER A 358 -2.30 -1.86 9.47
CA SER A 358 -1.00 -1.80 10.15
C SER A 358 -0.91 -2.80 11.30
N SER A 359 -2.05 -3.15 11.89
CA SER A 359 -2.13 -4.05 13.03
C SER A 359 -1.75 -5.49 12.69
N HIS A 360 -1.89 -5.90 11.42
CA HIS A 360 -1.37 -7.20 10.95
C HIS A 360 0.15 -7.26 11.09
N ALA A 361 0.86 -6.18 10.70
CA ALA A 361 2.30 -6.09 10.90
C ALA A 361 2.69 -6.10 12.39
N LEU A 362 1.94 -5.37 13.22
CA LEU A 362 2.15 -5.36 14.66
C LEU A 362 1.93 -6.73 15.31
N ALA A 363 0.97 -7.52 14.84
CA ALA A 363 0.73 -8.88 15.35
C ALA A 363 1.98 -9.76 15.20
N GLU A 364 2.70 -9.67 14.08
CA GLU A 364 3.96 -10.39 13.90
C GLU A 364 5.11 -9.80 14.73
N VAL A 365 5.16 -8.49 14.90
CA VAL A 365 6.13 -7.88 15.81
C VAL A 365 5.96 -8.38 17.24
N ILE A 366 4.71 -8.47 17.73
CA ILE A 366 4.38 -8.99 19.07
C ILE A 366 4.84 -10.45 19.24
N LYS A 367 4.75 -11.26 18.20
CA LYS A 367 5.19 -12.67 18.22
C LYS A 367 6.73 -12.81 18.19
N ARG A 368 7.42 -11.90 17.50
CA ARG A 368 8.86 -12.00 17.20
C ARG A 368 9.74 -11.24 18.19
N ALA A 369 9.34 -10.03 18.60
CA ALA A 369 10.16 -9.17 19.45
C ALA A 369 10.63 -9.85 20.76
N PRO A 370 9.76 -10.59 21.50
CA PRO A 370 10.18 -11.27 22.72
C PRO A 370 11.25 -12.35 22.54
N LYS A 371 11.40 -12.87 21.30
CA LYS A 371 12.34 -13.96 20.96
C LYS A 371 13.70 -13.46 20.50
N LEU A 372 13.83 -12.16 20.30
CA LEU A 372 15.06 -11.51 19.86
C LEU A 372 15.80 -10.88 21.04
N ASP A 373 17.11 -10.73 20.92
CA ASP A 373 17.94 -10.08 21.93
C ASP A 373 17.57 -8.59 22.05
N LYS A 374 17.82 -8.01 23.23
CA LYS A 374 17.44 -6.63 23.58
C LYS A 374 18.19 -5.56 22.77
N ASP A 375 19.31 -5.91 22.18
CA ASP A 375 20.08 -5.03 21.28
C ASP A 375 19.56 -5.04 19.85
N LYS A 376 18.66 -5.97 19.50
CA LYS A 376 18.04 -6.04 18.19
C LYS A 376 17.03 -4.89 17.99
N VAL A 377 16.89 -4.46 16.75
CA VAL A 377 16.06 -3.32 16.36
C VAL A 377 15.06 -3.73 15.28
N ILE A 378 13.78 -3.52 15.55
CA ILE A 378 12.68 -3.72 14.62
C ILE A 378 12.10 -2.36 14.23
N ILE A 379 11.93 -2.12 12.94
CA ILE A 379 11.09 -1.03 12.42
C ILE A 379 9.80 -1.64 11.92
N VAL A 380 8.65 -1.14 12.39
CA VAL A 380 7.34 -1.47 11.83
C VAL A 380 6.68 -0.23 11.22
N ASN A 381 6.21 -0.36 9.98
CA ASN A 381 5.53 0.72 9.29
C ASN A 381 4.06 0.81 9.73
N VAL A 382 3.72 1.84 10.50
CA VAL A 382 2.32 2.16 10.85
C VAL A 382 1.74 2.96 9.70
N SER A 383 1.22 2.25 8.71
CA SER A 383 0.85 2.75 7.39
C SER A 383 -0.35 3.71 7.37
N GLY A 384 -1.16 3.70 8.43
CA GLY A 384 -2.31 4.58 8.60
C GLY A 384 -2.86 4.59 10.02
N ARG A 385 -3.72 5.59 10.32
CA ARG A 385 -4.41 5.74 11.60
C ARG A 385 -5.75 5.03 11.62
N GLY A 386 -6.16 4.59 12.83
CA GLY A 386 -7.34 3.76 13.06
C GLY A 386 -8.65 4.52 13.34
N ASP A 387 -8.67 5.86 13.30
CA ASP A 387 -9.92 6.60 13.56
C ASP A 387 -11.07 6.17 12.64
N LYS A 388 -10.73 5.78 11.41
CA LYS A 388 -11.70 5.26 10.43
C LYS A 388 -12.28 3.90 10.79
N ASP A 389 -11.59 3.14 11.64
CA ASP A 389 -11.86 1.73 11.92
C ASP A 389 -12.58 1.50 13.25
N VAL A 390 -12.72 2.56 14.07
CA VAL A 390 -13.25 2.45 15.47
C VAL A 390 -14.61 1.77 15.51
N ALA A 391 -15.52 2.11 14.59
CA ALA A 391 -16.84 1.47 14.53
C ALA A 391 -16.74 -0.04 14.19
N ALA A 392 -15.95 -0.39 13.17
CA ALA A 392 -15.75 -1.78 12.78
C ALA A 392 -15.07 -2.62 13.88
N ILE A 393 -14.12 -2.01 14.60
CA ILE A 393 -13.47 -2.65 15.76
C ILE A 393 -14.48 -2.89 16.89
N ALA A 394 -15.35 -1.91 17.20
CA ALA A 394 -16.38 -2.06 18.21
C ALA A 394 -17.34 -3.21 17.88
N ASP A 395 -17.87 -3.23 16.65
CA ASP A 395 -18.74 -4.30 16.16
C ASP A 395 -18.05 -5.67 16.20
N TYR A 396 -16.76 -5.73 15.83
CA TYR A 396 -15.98 -6.97 15.88
C TYR A 396 -15.84 -7.49 17.30
N LEU A 397 -15.47 -6.64 18.25
CA LEU A 397 -15.30 -7.01 19.66
C LEU A 397 -16.61 -7.45 20.32
N GLU A 398 -17.73 -6.80 19.99
CA GLU A 398 -19.04 -7.23 20.46
C GLU A 398 -19.43 -8.62 19.95
N ASN A 399 -19.13 -8.93 18.69
CA ASN A 399 -19.44 -10.22 18.09
C ASN A 399 -18.47 -11.34 18.52
N ARG A 400 -17.20 -11.02 18.81
CA ARG A 400 -16.19 -11.96 19.31
C ARG A 400 -16.53 -12.48 20.72
N ASN A 401 -17.26 -11.69 21.51
CA ASN A 401 -17.62 -12.02 22.90
C ASN A 401 -18.98 -12.74 23.00
N LYS A 402 -19.68 -12.98 21.90
CA LYS A 402 -20.92 -13.77 21.82
C LYS A 402 -20.65 -15.21 21.44
#